data_f3b3dd7513db6c41b7ca09927c478476
#
_entry.id   f3b3dd7513db6c41b7ca09927c478476
#
_cell.length_a   1.000
_cell.length_b   1.000
_cell.length_c   1.000
_cell.angle_alpha   90.00
_cell.angle_beta   90.00
_cell.angle_gamma   90.00
#
_symmetry.space_group_name_H-M   'P 1'
#
loop_
_entity.id
_entity.type
_entity.pdbx_description
1 polymer ?
#
loop_
_entity_poly.entity_id
_entity_poly.type
_entity_poly.pdbx_seq_one_letter_code
_entity_poly.pdbx_strand_id
1 'polypeptide(L)'
;MVLPMYISEQAVRAVLTYEALIPAIRQALIDYSAGLIDQPPRTILRAGNAEGFRNGWFAVMPVIHGDFMGVKTVTFFPGNAELDPKLGIHTHMAIVELLSRSTGEPLAVMDGRLITEMRTAAVSAVATAALLPPGATSLGILGSGVQARFHIYALGGKTKMHRAPQFGSLRPQ
;
A
#
# COMPACT_ATOMS: atom_id res chain seq x y z
N MET A 1 -9.17 30.63 1.95
CA MET A 1 -8.85 29.28 2.39
C MET A 1 -8.56 28.45 1.13
N VAL A 2 -7.36 27.93 1.00
CA VAL A 2 -7.00 27.06 -0.12
C VAL A 2 -7.54 25.65 0.23
N LEU A 3 -8.36 25.09 -0.64
CA LEU A 3 -8.85 23.72 -0.46
C LEU A 3 -7.76 22.73 -0.91
N PRO A 4 -7.54 21.62 -0.19
CA PRO A 4 -6.59 20.61 -0.61
C PRO A 4 -7.04 19.99 -1.94
N MET A 5 -6.07 19.63 -2.79
CA MET A 5 -6.33 18.93 -4.03
C MET A 5 -6.81 17.51 -3.73
N TYR A 6 -7.95 17.10 -4.29
CA TYR A 6 -8.36 15.68 -4.25
C TYR A 6 -7.79 14.92 -5.45
N ILE A 7 -7.07 13.83 -5.18
CA ILE A 7 -6.45 12.98 -6.20
C ILE A 7 -7.11 11.59 -6.14
N SER A 8 -7.91 11.28 -7.15
CA SER A 8 -8.62 9.98 -7.25
C SER A 8 -7.66 8.83 -7.53
N GLU A 9 -8.09 7.59 -7.29
CA GLU A 9 -7.34 6.39 -7.67
C GLU A 9 -6.97 6.39 -9.16
N GLN A 10 -7.87 6.85 -10.02
CA GLN A 10 -7.60 6.93 -11.46
C GLN A 10 -6.43 7.89 -11.76
N ALA A 11 -6.39 9.03 -11.10
CA ALA A 11 -5.29 9.99 -11.26
C ALA A 11 -3.97 9.43 -10.70
N VAL A 12 -4.01 8.77 -9.53
CA VAL A 12 -2.84 8.05 -8.99
C VAL A 12 -2.35 6.99 -9.98
N ARG A 13 -3.25 6.20 -10.54
CA ARG A 13 -2.94 5.12 -11.49
C ARG A 13 -2.29 5.64 -12.78
N ALA A 14 -2.63 6.84 -13.19
CA ALA A 14 -2.08 7.44 -14.42
C ALA A 14 -0.61 7.86 -14.27
N VAL A 15 -0.13 8.10 -13.04
CA VAL A 15 1.21 8.64 -12.80
C VAL A 15 2.12 7.73 -11.96
N LEU A 16 1.55 6.85 -11.13
CA LEU A 16 2.33 6.01 -10.23
C LEU A 16 2.82 4.76 -10.97
N THR A 17 4.13 4.69 -11.21
CA THR A 17 4.79 3.54 -11.84
C THR A 17 5.82 2.91 -10.91
N TYR A 18 6.17 1.64 -11.13
CA TYR A 18 7.22 0.99 -10.31
C TYR A 18 8.62 1.54 -10.58
N GLU A 19 8.87 2.06 -11.79
CA GLU A 19 10.12 2.72 -12.15
C GLU A 19 10.38 3.96 -11.27
N ALA A 20 9.34 4.71 -10.95
CA ALA A 20 9.44 5.87 -10.05
C ALA A 20 9.33 5.47 -8.57
N LEU A 21 8.45 4.51 -8.26
CA LEU A 21 8.10 4.17 -6.88
C LEU A 21 9.22 3.39 -6.18
N ILE A 22 9.86 2.40 -6.84
CA ILE A 22 10.89 1.58 -6.20
C ILE A 22 12.10 2.41 -5.74
N PRO A 23 12.67 3.33 -6.54
CA PRO A 23 13.72 4.23 -6.07
C PRO A 23 13.27 5.13 -4.91
N ALA A 24 12.06 5.68 -4.97
CA ALA A 24 11.51 6.51 -3.89
C ALA A 24 11.36 5.73 -2.58
N ILE A 25 10.83 4.51 -2.64
CA ILE A 25 10.73 3.61 -1.47
C ILE A 25 12.12 3.25 -0.93
N ARG A 26 13.08 2.97 -1.80
CA ARG A 26 14.45 2.68 -1.38
C ARG A 26 15.04 3.87 -0.60
N GLN A 27 14.87 5.09 -1.10
CA GLN A 27 15.35 6.29 -0.41
C GLN A 27 14.64 6.48 0.93
N ALA A 28 13.32 6.33 0.97
CA ALA A 28 12.55 6.42 2.21
C ALA A 28 13.00 5.41 3.28
N LEU A 29 13.36 4.18 2.89
CA LEU A 29 13.89 3.18 3.81
C LEU A 29 15.29 3.54 4.33
N ILE A 30 16.13 4.15 3.50
CA ILE A 30 17.44 4.67 3.91
C ILE A 30 17.26 5.80 4.91
N ASP A 31 16.41 6.77 4.60
CA ASP A 31 16.14 7.94 5.45
C ASP A 31 15.50 7.52 6.78
N TYR A 32 14.61 6.54 6.77
CA TYR A 32 14.04 5.96 7.99
C TYR A 32 15.12 5.32 8.87
N SER A 33 16.02 4.54 8.27
CA SER A 33 17.13 3.89 8.98
C SER A 33 18.15 4.88 9.52
N ALA A 34 18.29 6.05 8.86
CA ALA A 34 19.15 7.14 9.29
C ALA A 34 18.50 8.05 10.37
N GLY A 35 17.26 7.78 10.77
CA GLY A 35 16.52 8.60 11.74
C GLY A 35 16.05 9.95 11.21
N LEU A 36 15.95 10.11 9.88
CA LEU A 36 15.50 11.34 9.24
C LEU A 36 13.97 11.39 9.08
N ILE A 37 13.28 10.29 9.37
CA ILE A 37 11.83 10.17 9.30
C ILE A 37 11.28 9.99 10.71
N ASP A 38 10.37 10.87 11.11
CA ASP A 38 9.58 10.71 12.33
C ASP A 38 8.29 9.98 12.00
N GLN A 39 8.25 8.69 12.35
CA GLN A 39 7.11 7.82 12.12
C GLN A 39 6.87 6.93 13.34
N PRO A 40 5.89 7.27 14.18
CA PRO A 40 5.54 6.43 15.33
C PRO A 40 4.91 5.09 14.89
N PRO A 41 4.85 4.09 15.79
CA PRO A 41 4.06 2.90 15.57
C PRO A 41 2.62 3.25 15.20
N ARG A 42 2.04 2.48 14.27
CA ARG A 42 0.64 2.71 13.83
C ARG A 42 -0.34 2.53 14.99
N THR A 43 -1.33 3.41 15.05
CA THR A 43 -2.48 3.24 15.94
C THR A 43 -3.53 2.39 15.24
N ILE A 44 -4.03 1.34 15.92
CA ILE A 44 -5.07 0.45 15.37
C ILE A 44 -6.24 0.43 16.35
N LEU A 45 -7.43 0.73 15.82
CA LEU A 45 -8.70 0.64 16.52
C LEU A 45 -9.53 -0.50 15.91
N ARG A 46 -10.18 -1.30 16.74
CA ARG A 46 -11.11 -2.33 16.28
C ARG A 46 -12.48 -1.69 16.05
N ALA A 47 -13.07 -1.98 14.87
CA ALA A 47 -14.47 -1.69 14.57
C ALA A 47 -15.29 -2.98 14.71
N GLY A 48 -16.58 -2.86 15.06
CA GLY A 48 -17.47 -4.01 15.09
C GLY A 48 -17.55 -4.76 16.43
N ASN A 49 -17.14 -4.15 17.53
CA ASN A 49 -17.35 -4.72 18.87
C ASN A 49 -18.79 -4.53 19.38
N ALA A 50 -19.66 -3.83 18.65
CA ALA A 50 -21.06 -3.59 18.97
C ALA A 50 -21.98 -4.38 18.03
N GLU A 51 -23.18 -4.73 18.51
CA GLU A 51 -24.19 -5.42 17.74
C GLU A 51 -24.56 -4.61 16.48
N GLY A 52 -24.69 -5.29 15.35
CA GLY A 52 -25.02 -4.68 14.05
C GLY A 52 -23.83 -4.14 13.24
N PHE A 53 -22.63 -4.12 13.81
CA PHE A 53 -21.43 -3.68 13.08
C PHE A 53 -20.59 -4.86 12.56
N ARG A 54 -20.03 -4.70 11.35
CA ARG A 54 -19.12 -5.70 10.78
C ARG A 54 -17.76 -5.66 11.47
N ASN A 55 -17.16 -6.82 11.66
CA ASN A 55 -15.79 -6.91 12.17
C ASN A 55 -14.81 -6.30 11.18
N GLY A 56 -13.95 -5.44 11.70
CA GLY A 56 -12.91 -4.76 10.94
C GLY A 56 -11.97 -4.00 11.85
N TRP A 57 -11.07 -3.24 11.25
CA TRP A 57 -10.18 -2.34 11.97
C TRP A 57 -9.88 -1.08 11.16
N PHE A 58 -9.51 -0.05 11.88
CA PHE A 58 -9.08 1.25 11.39
C PHE A 58 -7.68 1.54 11.92
N ALA A 59 -6.76 1.87 11.03
CA ALA A 59 -5.39 2.20 11.38
C ALA A 59 -5.01 3.59 10.90
N VAL A 60 -4.22 4.30 11.71
CA VAL A 60 -3.68 5.63 11.43
C VAL A 60 -2.16 5.58 11.48
N MET A 61 -1.52 6.13 10.44
CA MET A 61 -0.07 6.10 10.24
C MET A 61 0.44 7.48 9.87
N PRO A 62 0.70 8.34 10.87
CA PRO A 62 1.30 9.65 10.62
C PRO A 62 2.79 9.53 10.34
N VAL A 63 3.34 10.53 9.62
CA VAL A 63 4.77 10.63 9.30
C VAL A 63 5.16 12.07 9.08
N ILE A 64 6.39 12.42 9.47
CA ILE A 64 7.06 13.68 9.10
C ILE A 64 8.38 13.33 8.41
N HIS A 65 8.60 13.87 7.21
CA HIS A 65 9.82 13.68 6.45
C HIS A 65 10.08 14.87 5.53
N GLY A 66 11.30 15.43 5.60
CA GLY A 66 11.69 16.60 4.82
C GLY A 66 10.71 17.76 5.01
N ASP A 67 10.18 18.30 3.93
CA ASP A 67 9.28 19.45 3.91
C ASP A 67 7.81 19.07 4.09
N PHE A 68 7.50 17.80 4.31
CA PHE A 68 6.13 17.29 4.34
C PHE A 68 5.78 16.58 5.64
N MET A 69 4.52 16.71 6.01
CA MET A 69 3.85 15.81 6.93
C MET A 69 2.81 15.04 6.17
N GLY A 70 2.50 13.84 6.62
CA GLY A 70 1.46 13.04 6.00
C GLY A 70 0.81 12.10 6.99
N VAL A 71 -0.39 11.68 6.66
CA VAL A 71 -1.07 10.60 7.38
C VAL A 71 -1.76 9.68 6.38
N LYS A 72 -1.57 8.39 6.58
CA LYS A 72 -2.39 7.40 5.91
C LYS A 72 -3.37 6.79 6.88
N THR A 73 -4.65 6.88 6.56
CA THR A 73 -5.71 6.15 7.22
C THR A 73 -6.09 4.93 6.39
N VAL A 74 -6.29 3.80 7.07
CA VAL A 74 -6.58 2.51 6.42
C VAL A 74 -7.70 1.83 7.16
N THR A 75 -8.67 1.30 6.44
CA THR A 75 -9.68 0.40 6.98
C THR A 75 -9.56 -0.99 6.34
N PHE A 76 -9.86 -2.01 7.13
CA PHE A 76 -9.91 -3.38 6.65
C PHE A 76 -11.13 -4.09 7.22
N PHE A 77 -12.03 -4.49 6.34
CA PHE A 77 -13.28 -5.18 6.64
C PHE A 77 -13.38 -6.45 5.78
N PRO A 78 -12.95 -7.61 6.28
CA PRO A 78 -12.95 -8.85 5.52
C PRO A 78 -14.33 -9.22 4.96
N GLY A 79 -15.40 -8.98 5.74
CA GLY A 79 -16.78 -9.25 5.32
C GLY A 79 -17.28 -8.43 4.14
N ASN A 80 -16.54 -7.41 3.70
CA ASN A 80 -16.88 -6.68 2.47
C ASN A 80 -16.69 -7.53 1.21
N ALA A 81 -15.94 -8.63 1.29
CA ALA A 81 -15.80 -9.59 0.18
C ALA A 81 -17.14 -10.27 -0.20
N GLU A 82 -18.12 -10.26 0.72
CA GLU A 82 -19.45 -10.84 0.54
C GLU A 82 -20.46 -9.82 -0.03
N LEU A 83 -20.06 -8.54 -0.16
CA LEU A 83 -20.90 -7.50 -0.71
C LEU A 83 -21.00 -7.62 -2.24
N ASP A 84 -22.08 -7.07 -2.79
CA ASP A 84 -22.22 -6.94 -4.24
C ASP A 84 -21.03 -6.13 -4.82
N PRO A 85 -20.24 -6.71 -5.75
CA PRO A 85 -19.13 -6.01 -6.38
C PRO A 85 -19.49 -4.68 -7.04
N LYS A 86 -20.76 -4.51 -7.45
CA LYS A 86 -21.27 -3.27 -8.04
C LYS A 86 -21.24 -2.07 -7.08
N LEU A 87 -21.20 -2.32 -5.78
CA LEU A 87 -21.08 -1.27 -4.78
C LEU A 87 -19.67 -0.63 -4.74
N GLY A 88 -18.68 -1.26 -5.34
CA GLY A 88 -17.30 -0.77 -5.35
C GLY A 88 -16.63 -0.71 -3.97
N ILE A 89 -17.22 -1.38 -2.96
CA ILE A 89 -16.69 -1.40 -1.59
C ILE A 89 -15.69 -2.55 -1.47
N HIS A 90 -14.43 -2.20 -1.24
CA HIS A 90 -13.35 -3.16 -1.10
C HIS A 90 -13.14 -3.58 0.36
N THR A 91 -12.52 -4.74 0.58
CA THR A 91 -12.13 -5.19 1.92
C THR A 91 -11.07 -4.28 2.56
N HIS A 92 -10.28 -3.62 1.74
CA HIS A 92 -9.25 -2.68 2.13
C HIS A 92 -9.47 -1.34 1.43
N MET A 93 -9.57 -0.27 2.21
CA MET A 93 -9.69 1.09 1.71
C MET A 93 -8.71 1.98 2.47
N ALA A 94 -8.21 3.03 1.83
CA ALA A 94 -7.25 3.94 2.42
C ALA A 94 -7.37 5.35 1.83
N ILE A 95 -6.97 6.33 2.65
CA ILE A 95 -6.78 7.72 2.26
C ILE A 95 -5.36 8.14 2.70
N VAL A 96 -4.69 8.94 1.89
CA VAL A 96 -3.44 9.59 2.24
C VAL A 96 -3.63 11.11 2.18
N GLU A 97 -3.33 11.76 3.28
CA GLU A 97 -3.28 13.22 3.36
C GLU A 97 -1.82 13.69 3.32
N LEU A 98 -1.57 14.77 2.60
CA LEU A 98 -0.28 15.43 2.51
C LEU A 98 -0.42 16.88 3.00
N LEU A 99 0.46 17.29 3.89
CA LEU A 99 0.49 18.63 4.47
C LEU A 99 1.89 19.23 4.35
N SER A 100 1.95 20.55 4.29
CA SER A 100 3.19 21.29 4.41
C SER A 100 3.71 21.24 5.84
N ARG A 101 4.97 20.86 6.04
CA ARG A 101 5.58 20.88 7.37
C ARG A 101 5.81 22.28 7.90
N SER A 102 6.04 23.25 7.02
CA SER A 102 6.34 24.63 7.42
C SER A 102 5.11 25.42 7.87
N THR A 103 3.93 25.12 7.31
CA THR A 103 2.70 25.89 7.55
C THR A 103 1.57 25.11 8.15
N GLY A 104 1.62 23.77 8.09
CA GLY A 104 0.50 22.89 8.44
C GLY A 104 -0.63 22.88 7.39
N GLU A 105 -0.43 23.56 6.25
CA GLU A 105 -1.44 23.64 5.19
C GLU A 105 -1.72 22.26 4.59
N PRO A 106 -3.00 21.85 4.46
CA PRO A 106 -3.35 20.64 3.74
C PRO A 106 -3.17 20.88 2.23
N LEU A 107 -2.27 20.09 1.62
CA LEU A 107 -1.90 20.23 0.21
C LEU A 107 -2.73 19.30 -0.68
N ALA A 108 -2.90 18.04 -0.26
CA ALA A 108 -3.63 17.05 -1.04
C ALA A 108 -4.26 15.98 -0.16
N VAL A 109 -5.38 15.42 -0.67
CA VAL A 109 -6.01 14.20 -0.18
C VAL A 109 -6.07 13.22 -1.34
N MET A 110 -5.47 12.04 -1.17
CA MET A 110 -5.32 11.05 -2.23
C MET A 110 -6.05 9.76 -1.88
N ASP A 111 -6.63 9.09 -2.87
CA ASP A 111 -7.00 7.68 -2.71
C ASP A 111 -5.74 6.87 -2.38
N GLY A 112 -5.80 6.17 -1.25
CA GLY A 112 -4.66 5.45 -0.69
C GLY A 112 -4.65 3.95 -1.00
N ARG A 113 -5.71 3.40 -1.63
CA ARG A 113 -5.82 1.96 -1.88
C ARG A 113 -4.72 1.48 -2.81
N LEU A 114 -4.67 2.03 -4.02
CA LEU A 114 -3.62 1.69 -5.01
C LEU A 114 -2.21 2.00 -4.48
N ILE A 115 -2.04 3.15 -3.82
CA ILE A 115 -0.76 3.52 -3.20
C ILE A 115 -0.33 2.43 -2.21
N THR A 116 -1.24 1.96 -1.34
CA THR A 116 -0.93 0.92 -0.36
C THR A 116 -0.57 -0.41 -1.02
N GLU A 117 -1.25 -0.79 -2.08
CA GLU A 117 -0.99 -2.01 -2.85
C GLU A 117 0.40 -1.96 -3.49
N MET A 118 0.69 -0.90 -4.22
CA MET A 118 1.95 -0.74 -4.97
C MET A 118 3.15 -0.51 -4.05
N ARG A 119 3.04 0.38 -3.03
CA ARG A 119 4.17 0.66 -2.14
C ARG A 119 4.59 -0.59 -1.34
N THR A 120 3.65 -1.48 -1.01
CA THR A 120 3.96 -2.72 -0.28
C THR A 120 4.79 -3.65 -1.15
N ALA A 121 4.42 -3.82 -2.40
CA ALA A 121 5.18 -4.59 -3.36
C ALA A 121 6.55 -3.96 -3.68
N ALA A 122 6.63 -2.62 -3.72
CA ALA A 122 7.88 -1.91 -3.94
C ALA A 122 8.88 -2.10 -2.78
N VAL A 123 8.41 -2.14 -1.51
CA VAL A 123 9.27 -2.50 -0.35
C VAL A 123 9.87 -3.90 -0.53
N SER A 124 9.04 -4.87 -0.94
CA SER A 124 9.51 -6.23 -1.20
C SER A 124 10.51 -6.28 -2.36
N ALA A 125 10.31 -5.47 -3.41
CA ALA A 125 11.25 -5.38 -4.52
C ALA A 125 12.61 -4.80 -4.09
N VAL A 126 12.63 -3.78 -3.23
CA VAL A 126 13.87 -3.22 -2.65
C VAL A 126 14.59 -4.27 -1.82
N ALA A 127 13.88 -4.97 -0.92
CA ALA A 127 14.45 -6.01 -0.08
C ALA A 127 14.98 -7.19 -0.91
N THR A 128 14.23 -7.63 -1.90
CA THR A 128 14.63 -8.71 -2.81
C THR A 128 15.90 -8.32 -3.57
N ALA A 129 15.98 -7.10 -4.11
CA ALA A 129 17.16 -6.65 -4.83
C ALA A 129 18.43 -6.62 -3.97
N ALA A 130 18.29 -6.39 -2.65
CA ALA A 130 19.41 -6.38 -1.71
C ALA A 130 19.84 -7.79 -1.23
N LEU A 131 18.90 -8.74 -1.19
CA LEU A 131 19.12 -10.06 -0.56
C LEU A 131 19.10 -11.22 -1.56
N LEU A 132 18.80 -10.97 -2.84
CA LEU A 132 18.68 -12.01 -3.86
C LEU A 132 20.02 -12.72 -4.07
N PRO A 133 20.07 -14.05 -3.94
CA PRO A 133 21.30 -14.81 -4.23
C PRO A 133 21.71 -14.67 -5.70
N PRO A 134 23.00 -14.67 -6.03
CA PRO A 134 23.47 -14.70 -7.40
C PRO A 134 22.86 -15.88 -8.18
N GLY A 135 22.34 -15.61 -9.38
CA GLY A 135 21.76 -16.65 -10.26
C GLY A 135 20.33 -17.07 -9.94
N ALA A 136 19.65 -16.46 -8.98
CA ALA A 136 18.23 -16.73 -8.74
C ALA A 136 17.39 -16.28 -9.93
N THR A 137 16.64 -17.22 -10.53
CA THR A 137 15.82 -17.00 -11.73
C THR A 137 14.33 -17.32 -11.53
N SER A 138 13.97 -17.84 -10.36
CA SER A 138 12.60 -18.29 -10.06
C SER A 138 12.03 -17.55 -8.86
N LEU A 139 10.75 -17.18 -8.96
CA LEU A 139 9.98 -16.54 -7.89
C LEU A 139 8.80 -17.43 -7.52
N GLY A 140 8.72 -17.83 -6.26
CA GLY A 140 7.55 -18.50 -5.68
C GLY A 140 6.70 -17.48 -4.91
N ILE A 141 5.38 -17.51 -5.12
CA ILE A 141 4.42 -16.68 -4.37
C ILE A 141 3.35 -17.58 -3.77
N LEU A 142 3.16 -17.47 -2.45
CA LEU A 142 2.09 -18.15 -1.73
C LEU A 142 0.89 -17.20 -1.59
N GLY A 143 -0.27 -17.61 -2.13
CA GLY A 143 -1.49 -16.82 -2.19
C GLY A 143 -1.75 -16.22 -3.57
N SER A 144 -3.02 -15.89 -3.84
CA SER A 144 -3.50 -15.38 -5.13
C SER A 144 -4.25 -14.04 -5.01
N GLY A 145 -4.15 -13.39 -3.85
CA GLY A 145 -4.84 -12.12 -3.57
C GLY A 145 -4.23 -10.91 -4.29
N VAL A 146 -4.77 -9.73 -3.99
CA VAL A 146 -4.34 -8.46 -4.57
C VAL A 146 -2.84 -8.24 -4.39
N GLN A 147 -2.29 -8.50 -3.20
CA GLN A 147 -0.87 -8.32 -2.92
C GLN A 147 0.01 -9.24 -3.76
N ALA A 148 -0.38 -10.50 -3.98
CA ALA A 148 0.37 -11.42 -4.85
C ALA A 148 0.54 -10.84 -6.26
N ARG A 149 -0.54 -10.31 -6.84
CA ARG A 149 -0.52 -9.67 -8.15
C ARG A 149 0.42 -8.47 -8.22
N PHE A 150 0.37 -7.56 -7.24
CA PHE A 150 1.25 -6.39 -7.21
C PHE A 150 2.71 -6.75 -6.99
N HIS A 151 3.01 -7.78 -6.20
CA HIS A 151 4.37 -8.30 -6.04
C HIS A 151 4.92 -8.89 -7.35
N ILE A 152 4.09 -9.59 -8.12
CA ILE A 152 4.46 -10.05 -9.46
C ILE A 152 4.88 -8.88 -10.35
N TYR A 153 4.10 -7.80 -10.36
CA TYR A 153 4.45 -6.61 -11.16
C TYR A 153 5.72 -5.91 -10.68
N ALA A 154 5.90 -5.76 -9.37
CA ALA A 154 7.07 -5.09 -8.79
C ALA A 154 8.37 -5.89 -9.00
N LEU A 155 8.31 -7.22 -8.93
CA LEU A 155 9.45 -8.11 -9.05
C LEU A 155 9.68 -8.57 -10.50
N GLY A 156 8.63 -8.62 -11.32
CA GLY A 156 8.66 -9.14 -12.69
C GLY A 156 9.22 -8.18 -13.74
N GLY A 157 9.42 -6.91 -13.42
CA GLY A 157 9.97 -5.92 -14.36
C GLY A 157 11.39 -6.21 -14.87
N LYS A 158 12.06 -7.24 -14.33
CA LYS A 158 13.40 -7.71 -14.76
C LYS A 158 13.45 -9.20 -15.07
N THR A 159 12.34 -9.94 -14.92
CA THR A 159 12.30 -11.40 -15.14
C THR A 159 11.27 -11.73 -16.21
N LYS A 160 11.68 -12.49 -17.24
CA LYS A 160 10.74 -13.13 -18.18
C LYS A 160 9.85 -14.07 -17.35
N MET A 161 8.62 -13.64 -17.09
CA MET A 161 7.66 -14.47 -16.38
C MET A 161 7.21 -15.63 -17.28
N HIS A 162 7.63 -16.84 -16.95
CA HIS A 162 6.89 -18.02 -17.37
C HIS A 162 5.60 -18.06 -16.56
N ARG A 163 4.45 -18.25 -17.20
CA ARG A 163 3.15 -18.41 -16.53
C ARG A 163 3.27 -19.44 -15.43
N ALA A 164 3.13 -19.00 -14.17
CA ALA A 164 2.95 -19.93 -13.07
C ALA A 164 1.61 -20.68 -13.27
N PRO A 165 1.55 -21.98 -13.00
CA PRO A 165 0.29 -22.71 -13.01
C PRO A 165 -0.67 -22.05 -12.03
N GLN A 166 -1.94 -21.94 -12.40
CA GLN A 166 -2.99 -21.46 -11.53
C GLN A 166 -3.12 -22.47 -10.37
N PHE A 167 -2.66 -22.07 -9.19
CA PHE A 167 -2.98 -22.83 -7.97
C PHE A 167 -4.43 -22.53 -7.62
N GLY A 168 -5.27 -23.56 -7.70
CA GLY A 168 -6.64 -23.52 -7.24
C GLY A 168 -6.71 -23.15 -5.76
N SER A 169 -7.75 -22.42 -5.37
CA SER A 169 -8.02 -22.10 -3.98
C SER A 169 -8.09 -23.39 -3.16
N LEU A 170 -7.14 -23.57 -2.23
CA LEU A 170 -7.32 -24.53 -1.15
C LEU A 170 -8.48 -24.01 -0.28
N ARG A 171 -9.66 -24.59 -0.45
CA ARG A 171 -10.74 -24.40 0.52
C ARG A 171 -10.33 -25.14 1.78
N PRO A 172 -10.38 -24.52 2.98
CA PRO A 172 -10.27 -25.28 4.21
C PRO A 172 -11.44 -26.28 4.27
N GLN A 173 -11.13 -27.53 4.59
CA GLN A 173 -12.12 -28.53 4.99
C GLN A 173 -12.67 -28.22 6.37
#